data_d4c1194e3f257c53c9f0da86286d8122
#
_entry.id   d4c1194e3f257c53c9f0da86286d8122
#
_cell.length_a   1.000
_cell.length_b   1.000
_cell.length_c   1.000
_cell.angle_alpha   90.00
_cell.angle_beta   90.00
_cell.angle_gamma   90.00
#
_symmetry.space_group_name_H-M   'P 1'
#
loop_
_entity.id
_entity.type
_entity.pdbx_description
1 polymer ?
#
loop_
_entity_poly.entity_id
_entity_poly.type
_entity_poly.pdbx_seq_one_letter_code
_entity_poly.pdbx_strand_id
1 'polypeptide(L)'
;MGSRLPVIAITVGEPAGIGPEISLLAAWELRAQVRPVLIGDAAYLAMLAHDLDRNIRLMGISQQALRNNGLPGCGKDQITVIDSPLSAHVVAGQLDPRNGRSVLATLDLAIECIQQGWCDAMVTAPL
;
A
#
# COMPACT_ATOMS: atom_id res chain seq x y z
N MET A 1 -16.38 -11.86 -22.29
CA MET A 1 -16.44 -11.60 -20.87
C MET A 1 -15.10 -11.20 -20.34
N GLY A 2 -15.00 -10.00 -19.84
CA GLY A 2 -13.81 -9.56 -19.18
C GLY A 2 -13.68 -10.24 -17.81
N SER A 3 -12.54 -10.83 -17.52
CA SER A 3 -12.25 -11.24 -16.17
C SER A 3 -11.73 -10.04 -15.39
N ARG A 4 -12.09 -9.96 -14.12
CA ARG A 4 -11.52 -8.91 -13.30
C ARG A 4 -10.04 -9.20 -13.04
N LEU A 5 -9.26 -8.14 -12.87
CA LEU A 5 -7.86 -8.27 -12.51
C LEU A 5 -7.74 -8.81 -11.08
N PRO A 6 -6.73 -9.65 -10.81
CA PRO A 6 -6.47 -10.05 -9.43
C PRO A 6 -6.08 -8.83 -8.58
N VAL A 7 -6.63 -8.79 -7.38
CA VAL A 7 -6.37 -7.70 -6.42
C VAL A 7 -5.28 -8.16 -5.47
N ILE A 8 -4.15 -7.45 -5.49
CA ILE A 8 -2.96 -7.85 -4.74
C ILE A 8 -2.67 -6.80 -3.66
N ALA A 9 -2.72 -7.21 -2.40
CA ALA A 9 -2.31 -6.35 -1.29
C ALA A 9 -0.78 -6.34 -1.21
N ILE A 10 -0.19 -5.16 -1.11
CA ILE A 10 1.26 -5.00 -1.02
C ILE A 10 1.56 -4.23 0.26
N THR A 11 2.19 -4.89 1.24
CA THR A 11 2.68 -4.21 2.44
C THR A 11 4.05 -3.62 2.13
N VAL A 12 4.23 -2.34 2.44
CA VAL A 12 5.41 -1.59 1.97
C VAL A 12 6.67 -1.82 2.81
N GLY A 13 6.55 -2.55 3.93
CA GLY A 13 7.70 -2.92 4.75
C GLY A 13 8.21 -1.78 5.61
N GLU A 14 9.50 -1.85 5.95
CA GLU A 14 10.15 -0.83 6.78
C GLU A 14 10.16 0.52 6.07
N PRO A 15 9.56 1.57 6.65
CA PRO A 15 9.44 2.86 5.97
C PRO A 15 10.78 3.53 5.67
N ALA A 16 11.81 3.32 6.48
CA ALA A 16 13.14 3.88 6.26
C ALA A 16 13.97 3.08 5.24
N GLY A 17 13.48 1.92 4.80
CA GLY A 17 14.15 1.07 3.82
C GLY A 17 13.70 1.34 2.40
N ILE A 18 14.02 0.41 1.50
CA ILE A 18 13.72 0.52 0.08
C ILE A 18 12.33 0.01 -0.29
N GLY A 19 11.65 -0.68 0.64
CA GLY A 19 10.35 -1.31 0.38
C GLY A 19 9.29 -0.36 -0.15
N PRO A 20 9.10 0.82 0.45
CA PRO A 20 8.07 1.76 -0.03
C PRO A 20 8.29 2.20 -1.47
N GLU A 21 9.51 2.54 -1.87
CA GLU A 21 9.81 2.94 -3.25
C GLU A 21 9.59 1.80 -4.23
N ILE A 22 10.10 0.62 -3.91
CA ILE A 22 9.95 -0.57 -4.74
C ILE A 22 8.47 -0.90 -4.91
N SER A 23 7.69 -0.81 -3.83
CA SER A 23 6.25 -1.10 -3.86
C SER A 23 5.50 -0.12 -4.76
N LEU A 24 5.82 1.18 -4.67
CA LEU A 24 5.23 2.20 -5.53
C LEU A 24 5.55 1.93 -7.00
N LEU A 25 6.81 1.67 -7.32
CA LEU A 25 7.24 1.43 -8.69
C LEU A 25 6.62 0.16 -9.26
N ALA A 26 6.62 -0.92 -8.50
CA ALA A 26 6.03 -2.19 -8.93
C ALA A 26 4.53 -2.06 -9.14
N ALA A 27 3.83 -1.41 -8.22
CA ALA A 27 2.39 -1.19 -8.34
C ALA A 27 2.07 -0.41 -9.60
N TRP A 28 2.83 0.65 -9.87
CA TRP A 28 2.61 1.47 -11.05
C TRP A 28 2.87 0.70 -12.34
N GLU A 29 3.98 -0.03 -12.41
CA GLU A 29 4.35 -0.79 -13.61
C GLU A 29 3.37 -1.93 -13.92
N LEU A 30 2.78 -2.54 -12.89
CA LEU A 30 1.95 -3.73 -13.05
C LEU A 30 0.45 -3.44 -13.05
N ARG A 31 0.04 -2.18 -12.96
CA ARG A 31 -1.37 -1.82 -12.80
C ARG A 31 -2.31 -2.26 -13.94
N ALA A 32 -1.74 -2.55 -15.11
CA ALA A 32 -2.52 -3.08 -16.22
C ALA A 32 -2.78 -4.58 -16.10
N GLN A 33 -2.00 -5.28 -15.30
CA GLN A 33 -2.06 -6.74 -15.16
C GLN A 33 -2.70 -7.19 -13.86
N VAL A 34 -2.57 -6.36 -12.81
CA VAL A 34 -3.18 -6.61 -11.50
C VAL A 34 -3.77 -5.32 -10.97
N ARG A 35 -4.64 -5.43 -9.99
CA ARG A 35 -5.06 -4.27 -9.21
C ARG A 35 -4.25 -4.24 -7.91
N PRO A 36 -3.19 -3.41 -7.84
CA PRO A 36 -2.41 -3.31 -6.62
C PRO A 36 -3.14 -2.47 -5.58
N VAL A 37 -3.02 -2.89 -4.32
CA VAL A 37 -3.53 -2.15 -3.16
C VAL A 37 -2.37 -2.05 -2.19
N LEU A 38 -1.81 -0.85 -2.09
CA LEU A 38 -0.72 -0.60 -1.14
C LEU A 38 -1.28 -0.46 0.26
N ILE A 39 -0.55 -0.98 1.23
CA ILE A 39 -0.88 -0.81 2.65
C ILE A 39 0.32 -0.16 3.32
N GLY A 40 0.13 1.06 3.80
CA GLY A 40 1.17 1.84 4.43
C GLY A 40 0.65 3.24 4.76
N ASP A 41 1.54 4.10 5.22
CA ASP A 41 1.19 5.48 5.53
C ASP A 41 0.96 6.25 4.23
N ALA A 42 -0.28 6.66 4.00
CA ALA A 42 -0.67 7.29 2.74
C ALA A 42 0.06 8.61 2.50
N ALA A 43 0.25 9.42 3.53
CA ALA A 43 0.96 10.70 3.39
C ALA A 43 2.43 10.48 3.04
N TYR A 44 3.07 9.52 3.69
CA TYR A 44 4.47 9.18 3.41
C TYR A 44 4.63 8.66 1.98
N LEU A 45 3.74 7.77 1.56
CA LEU A 45 3.78 7.21 0.20
C LEU A 45 3.52 8.29 -0.86
N ALA A 46 2.62 9.24 -0.58
CA ALA A 46 2.37 10.34 -1.50
C ALA A 46 3.62 11.22 -1.69
N MET A 47 4.35 11.46 -0.60
CA MET A 47 5.61 12.21 -0.66
C MET A 47 6.64 11.48 -1.51
N LEU A 48 6.81 10.16 -1.29
CA LEU A 48 7.73 9.35 -2.07
C LEU A 48 7.34 9.29 -3.55
N ALA A 49 6.06 9.17 -3.85
CA ALA A 49 5.56 9.15 -5.22
C ALA A 49 5.88 10.45 -5.95
N HIS A 50 5.76 11.58 -5.25
CA HIS A 50 6.13 12.88 -5.80
C HIS A 50 7.64 12.94 -6.11
N ASP A 51 8.47 12.42 -5.21
CA ASP A 51 9.93 12.43 -5.36
C ASP A 51 10.42 11.52 -6.47
N LEU A 52 9.66 10.48 -6.82
CA LEU A 52 10.03 9.57 -7.89
C LEU A 52 9.85 10.15 -9.30
N ASP A 53 9.31 11.36 -9.39
CA ASP A 53 9.09 12.08 -10.65
C ASP A 53 8.36 11.25 -11.71
N ARG A 54 7.41 10.44 -11.26
CA ARG A 54 6.50 9.70 -12.12
C ARG A 54 5.08 10.11 -11.77
N ASN A 55 4.19 10.18 -12.74
CA ASN A 55 2.80 10.60 -12.49
C ASN A 55 2.00 9.53 -11.73
N ILE A 56 2.57 9.00 -10.67
CA ILE A 56 1.90 8.00 -9.84
C ILE A 56 0.83 8.71 -9.01
N ARG A 57 -0.42 8.36 -9.27
CA ARG A 57 -1.55 8.92 -8.53
C ARG A 57 -2.03 7.92 -7.49
N LEU A 58 -2.08 8.36 -6.24
CA LEU A 58 -2.52 7.53 -5.13
C LEU A 58 -3.93 7.95 -4.70
N MET A 59 -4.75 6.95 -4.38
CA MET A 59 -6.07 7.15 -3.80
C MET A 59 -6.06 6.52 -2.41
N GLY A 60 -5.97 7.35 -1.37
CA GLY A 60 -5.96 6.87 0.00
C GLY A 60 -7.36 6.58 0.52
N ILE A 61 -7.51 5.51 1.26
CA ILE A 61 -8.74 5.20 1.99
C ILE A 61 -8.40 4.89 3.44
N SER A 62 -9.31 5.26 4.34
CA SER A 62 -9.15 4.92 5.75
C SER A 62 -9.53 3.47 6.01
N GLN A 63 -9.01 2.91 7.09
CA GLN A 63 -9.39 1.56 7.50
C GLN A 63 -10.87 1.48 7.84
N GLN A 64 -11.42 2.53 8.43
CA GLN A 64 -12.84 2.57 8.75
C GLN A 64 -13.70 2.53 7.49
N ALA A 65 -13.35 3.31 6.48
CA ALA A 65 -14.07 3.30 5.20
C ALA A 65 -13.99 1.93 4.53
N LEU A 66 -12.81 1.29 4.59
CA LEU A 66 -12.61 -0.05 4.07
C LEU A 66 -13.54 -1.05 4.77
N ARG A 67 -13.60 -1.02 6.09
CA ARG A 67 -14.44 -1.96 6.86
C ARG A 67 -15.92 -1.72 6.65
N ASN A 68 -16.31 -0.46 6.47
CA ASN A 68 -17.71 -0.11 6.25
C ASN A 68 -18.21 -0.44 4.85
N ASN A 69 -17.38 -0.25 3.83
CA ASN A 69 -17.83 -0.25 2.44
C ASN A 69 -17.03 -1.20 1.53
N GLY A 70 -15.97 -1.84 2.02
CA GLY A 70 -15.07 -2.62 1.18
C GLY A 70 -14.16 -1.75 0.34
N LEU A 71 -13.45 -2.35 -0.61
CA LEU A 71 -12.58 -1.61 -1.52
C LEU A 71 -13.41 -0.82 -2.53
N PRO A 72 -13.14 0.48 -2.68
CA PRO A 72 -13.82 1.27 -3.70
C PRO A 72 -13.28 0.94 -5.09
N GLY A 73 -14.01 1.35 -6.12
CA GLY A 73 -13.50 1.33 -7.47
C GLY A 73 -12.30 2.26 -7.62
N CYS A 74 -11.43 1.95 -8.58
CA CYS A 74 -10.20 2.69 -8.80
C CYS A 74 -10.00 2.90 -10.29
N GLY A 75 -9.61 4.11 -10.68
CA GLY A 75 -9.29 4.41 -12.07
C GLY A 75 -7.99 3.71 -12.51
N LYS A 76 -7.81 3.58 -13.83
CA LYS A 76 -6.63 2.92 -14.42
C LYS A 76 -5.31 3.54 -13.98
N ASP A 77 -5.31 4.84 -13.78
CA ASP A 77 -4.09 5.59 -13.47
C ASP A 77 -4.02 5.99 -12.01
N GLN A 78 -4.68 5.22 -11.16
CA GLN A 78 -4.66 5.41 -9.71
C GLN A 78 -4.30 4.12 -9.01
N ILE A 79 -3.57 4.25 -7.91
CA ILE A 79 -3.22 3.13 -7.03
C ILE A 79 -3.92 3.36 -5.70
N THR A 80 -4.69 2.37 -5.26
CA THR A 80 -5.35 2.43 -3.95
C THR A 80 -4.33 2.23 -2.84
N VAL A 81 -4.40 3.08 -1.83
CA VAL A 81 -3.59 2.95 -0.61
C VAL A 81 -4.54 2.85 0.57
N ILE A 82 -4.44 1.76 1.33
CA ILE A 82 -5.12 1.65 2.63
C ILE A 82 -4.20 2.31 3.64
N ASP A 83 -4.68 3.39 4.26
CA ASP A 83 -3.86 4.18 5.16
C ASP A 83 -3.63 3.44 6.48
N SER A 84 -2.35 3.20 6.76
CA SER A 84 -1.88 2.66 8.04
C SER A 84 -0.81 3.61 8.55
N PRO A 85 -1.20 4.61 9.38
CA PRO A 85 -0.29 5.69 9.77
C PRO A 85 0.93 5.22 10.55
N LEU A 86 2.07 5.86 10.29
CA LEU A 86 3.30 5.62 11.03
C LEU A 86 3.26 6.29 12.40
N SER A 87 3.93 5.67 13.37
CA SER A 87 4.01 6.20 14.74
C SER A 87 5.08 7.27 14.90
N ALA A 88 6.06 7.31 14.01
CA ALA A 88 7.18 8.23 14.11
C ALA A 88 7.57 8.77 12.73
N HIS A 89 8.20 9.93 12.74
CA HIS A 89 8.75 10.54 11.53
C HIS A 89 9.82 9.63 10.91
N VAL A 90 9.82 9.53 9.58
CA VAL A 90 10.76 8.67 8.86
C VAL A 90 11.97 9.47 8.40
N VAL A 91 13.15 8.94 8.69
CA VAL A 91 14.41 9.43 8.14
C VAL A 91 15.04 8.28 7.35
N ALA A 92 15.29 8.51 6.07
CA ALA A 92 15.80 7.49 5.17
C ALA A 92 17.09 6.87 5.71
N GLY A 93 17.17 5.55 5.71
CA GLY A 93 18.33 4.80 6.21
C GLY A 93 18.43 4.71 7.72
N GLN A 94 17.51 5.32 8.48
CA GLN A 94 17.51 5.27 9.94
C GLN A 94 16.29 4.50 10.43
N LEU A 95 16.53 3.35 11.05
CA LEU A 95 15.47 2.56 11.66
C LEU A 95 14.98 3.23 12.94
N ASP A 96 13.67 3.28 13.11
CA ASP A 96 13.06 3.79 14.33
C ASP A 96 12.16 2.69 14.92
N PRO A 97 12.48 2.19 16.11
CA PRO A 97 11.69 1.11 16.73
C PRO A 97 10.21 1.45 16.91
N ARG A 98 9.87 2.74 17.00
CA ARG A 98 8.48 3.16 17.13
C ARG A 98 7.66 2.80 15.91
N ASN A 99 8.29 2.64 14.74
CA ASN A 99 7.60 2.24 13.51
C ASN A 99 7.47 0.72 13.35
N GLY A 100 8.10 -0.08 14.21
CA GLY A 100 7.99 -1.53 14.14
C GLY A 100 6.58 -2.04 14.28
N ARG A 101 5.80 -1.48 15.21
CA ARG A 101 4.39 -1.83 15.36
C ARG A 101 3.56 -1.44 14.15
N SER A 102 3.91 -0.31 13.51
CA SER A 102 3.23 0.13 12.31
C SER A 102 3.46 -0.83 11.16
N VAL A 103 4.66 -1.39 11.04
CA VAL A 103 4.98 -2.41 10.05
C VAL A 103 4.15 -3.67 10.27
N LEU A 104 4.09 -4.16 11.52
CA LEU A 104 3.26 -5.32 11.87
C LEU A 104 1.78 -5.07 11.59
N ALA A 105 1.31 -3.85 11.87
CA ALA A 105 -0.08 -3.48 11.61
C ALA A 105 -0.43 -3.60 10.12
N THR A 106 0.50 -3.29 9.23
CA THR A 106 0.25 -3.46 7.78
C THR A 106 0.08 -4.93 7.41
N LEU A 107 0.85 -5.82 8.01
CA LEU A 107 0.72 -7.25 7.77
C LEU A 107 -0.63 -7.78 8.25
N ASP A 108 -1.06 -7.38 9.45
CA ASP A 108 -2.37 -7.77 9.99
C ASP A 108 -3.50 -7.28 9.08
N LEU A 109 -3.37 -6.06 8.57
CA LEU A 109 -4.37 -5.48 7.69
C LEU A 109 -4.43 -6.21 6.34
N ALA A 110 -3.29 -6.62 5.80
CA ALA A 110 -3.25 -7.40 4.57
C ALA A 110 -3.95 -8.76 4.75
N ILE A 111 -3.71 -9.41 5.88
CA ILE A 111 -4.39 -10.67 6.21
C ILE A 111 -5.90 -10.45 6.31
N GLU A 112 -6.33 -9.38 6.96
CA GLU A 112 -7.74 -9.03 7.04
C GLU A 112 -8.34 -8.84 5.65
N CYS A 113 -7.63 -8.16 4.74
CA CYS A 113 -8.09 -7.94 3.37
C CYS A 113 -8.33 -9.26 2.63
N ILE A 114 -7.47 -10.24 2.84
CA ILE A 114 -7.65 -11.56 2.24
C ILE A 114 -8.83 -12.30 2.87
N GLN A 115 -8.92 -12.28 4.19
CA GLN A 115 -10.00 -12.96 4.92
C GLN A 115 -11.37 -12.40 4.56
N GLN A 116 -11.47 -11.10 4.33
CA GLN A 116 -12.72 -10.44 3.95
C GLN A 116 -13.02 -10.54 2.46
N GLY A 117 -12.11 -11.09 1.67
CA GLY A 117 -12.30 -11.18 0.23
C GLY A 117 -12.07 -9.88 -0.53
N TRP A 118 -11.49 -8.87 0.11
CA TRP A 118 -11.17 -7.60 -0.57
C TRP A 118 -9.94 -7.75 -1.48
N CYS A 119 -9.01 -8.60 -1.09
CA CYS A 119 -7.83 -8.91 -1.89
C CYS A 119 -7.72 -10.41 -2.12
N ASP A 120 -7.12 -10.78 -3.25
CA ASP A 120 -6.95 -12.19 -3.63
C ASP A 120 -5.66 -12.80 -3.10
N ALA A 121 -4.63 -11.96 -2.93
CA ALA A 121 -3.31 -12.40 -2.45
C ALA A 121 -2.58 -11.23 -1.84
N MET A 122 -1.48 -11.50 -1.17
CA MET A 122 -0.62 -10.45 -0.61
C MET A 122 0.84 -10.68 -0.97
N VAL A 123 1.57 -9.58 -1.09
CA VAL A 123 3.02 -9.55 -1.26
C VAL A 123 3.58 -8.63 -0.19
N THR A 124 4.68 -9.03 0.42
CA THR A 124 5.34 -8.21 1.43
C THR A 124 6.67 -7.71 0.90
N ALA A 125 6.89 -6.40 1.00
CA ALA A 125 8.20 -5.82 0.74
C ALA A 125 9.15 -6.14 1.91
N PRO A 126 10.46 -5.96 1.73
CA PRO A 126 11.42 -6.25 2.81
C PRO A 126 11.12 -5.48 4.08
N LEU A 127 11.18 -6.20 5.19
CA LEU A 127 10.96 -5.64 6.53
C LEU A 127 12.23 -5.04 7.10
#